data_fd8cc3d29f352c1d3523afb28c9dd58e
#
_entry.id   fd8cc3d29f352c1d3523afb28c9dd58e
#
_cell.length_a   1.000
_cell.length_b   1.000
_cell.length_c   1.000
_cell.angle_alpha   90.00
_cell.angle_beta   90.00
_cell.angle_gamma   90.00
#
_symmetry.space_group_name_H-M   'P 1'
#
loop_
_entity.id
_entity.type
_entity.pdbx_description
1 polymer ?
#
loop_
_entity_poly.entity_id
_entity_poly.type
_entity_poly.pdbx_seq_one_letter_code
_entity_poly.pdbx_strand_id
1 'polypeptide(L)'
;MPSTLRRILYLTWIIAALASAPHSALAEDPAAQKLVPSLIVMNAQGASLQGGTLTLNGVAPSTIVFADRPVRAAGHMLTAHVLEGRDTADEGFAKDPPNATVSVFSKSDATFHDAVVVLKTPKLIADRLTFAVQVLEGDLAGADGPASVFIDTADFEVSALQSIFPSTNWPPSMRR
;
A
#
# COMPACT_ATOMS: atom_id res chain seq x y z
N MET A 1 -32.93 -17.37 69.83
CA MET A 1 -31.77 -16.57 69.33
C MET A 1 -30.58 -17.49 69.16
N PRO A 2 -30.06 -17.80 68.02
CA PRO A 2 -29.28 -16.99 67.11
C PRO A 2 -29.37 -17.46 65.63
N SER A 3 -30.06 -16.78 64.79
CA SER A 3 -30.12 -17.13 63.36
C SER A 3 -29.73 -15.96 62.42
N THR A 4 -29.55 -14.78 62.96
CA THR A 4 -29.26 -13.57 62.18
C THR A 4 -27.77 -13.34 61.93
N LEU A 5 -26.87 -13.80 62.80
CA LEU A 5 -25.42 -13.62 62.64
C LEU A 5 -24.82 -14.50 61.55
N ARG A 6 -25.45 -15.63 61.22
CA ARG A 6 -24.93 -16.61 60.25
C ARG A 6 -25.26 -16.19 58.80
N ARG A 7 -26.26 -15.34 58.59
CA ARG A 7 -26.63 -14.83 57.26
C ARG A 7 -25.78 -13.63 56.81
N ILE A 8 -25.19 -12.90 57.71
CA ILE A 8 -24.32 -11.76 57.39
C ILE A 8 -22.94 -12.23 56.95
N LEU A 9 -22.43 -13.35 57.46
CA LEU A 9 -21.14 -13.90 57.08
C LEU A 9 -21.10 -14.46 55.62
N TYR A 10 -22.23 -14.89 55.08
CA TYR A 10 -22.30 -15.40 53.72
C TYR A 10 -22.42 -14.29 52.65
N LEU A 11 -22.92 -13.10 53.02
CA LEU A 11 -23.01 -11.99 52.07
C LEU A 11 -21.66 -11.31 51.83
N THR A 12 -20.74 -11.35 52.78
CA THR A 12 -19.44 -10.71 52.65
C THR A 12 -18.45 -11.52 51.77
N TRP A 13 -18.69 -12.83 51.61
CA TRP A 13 -17.84 -13.69 50.75
C TRP A 13 -18.21 -13.65 49.27
N ILE A 14 -19.42 -13.22 48.91
CA ILE A 14 -19.88 -13.15 47.52
C ILE A 14 -19.36 -11.90 46.81
N ILE A 15 -19.06 -10.83 47.54
CA ILE A 15 -18.57 -9.56 46.94
C ILE A 15 -17.06 -9.63 46.62
N ALA A 16 -16.29 -10.49 47.28
CA ALA A 16 -14.85 -10.63 47.03
C ALA A 16 -14.51 -11.47 45.81
N ALA A 17 -15.46 -12.24 45.25
CA ALA A 17 -15.23 -13.13 44.11
C ALA A 17 -15.43 -12.47 42.73
N LEU A 18 -15.95 -11.24 42.66
CA LEU A 18 -16.24 -10.55 41.39
C LEU A 18 -15.12 -9.63 40.93
N ALA A 19 -14.01 -9.51 41.66
CA ALA A 19 -12.92 -8.57 41.33
C ALA A 19 -11.72 -9.18 40.59
N SER A 20 -11.76 -10.46 40.24
CA SER A 20 -10.67 -11.12 39.50
C SER A 20 -11.16 -11.73 38.18
N ALA A 21 -11.89 -10.96 37.38
CA ALA A 21 -11.99 -11.28 35.97
C ALA A 21 -10.60 -11.08 35.34
N PRO A 22 -9.96 -12.12 34.77
CA PRO A 22 -8.75 -11.88 34.00
C PRO A 22 -9.16 -10.94 32.84
N HIS A 23 -8.58 -9.75 32.82
CA HIS A 23 -8.57 -8.95 31.61
C HIS A 23 -7.80 -9.82 30.60
N SER A 24 -8.54 -10.53 29.76
CA SER A 24 -7.98 -11.07 28.54
C SER A 24 -7.50 -9.85 27.73
N ALA A 25 -6.26 -9.45 27.96
CA ALA A 25 -5.55 -8.65 26.99
C ALA A 25 -5.71 -9.42 25.68
N LEU A 26 -6.44 -8.87 24.72
CA LEU A 26 -6.43 -9.34 23.36
C LEU A 26 -4.96 -9.29 22.96
N ALA A 27 -4.29 -10.43 23.00
CA ALA A 27 -2.97 -10.58 22.43
C ALA A 27 -3.15 -10.23 20.96
N GLU A 28 -2.64 -9.08 20.53
CA GLU A 28 -2.49 -8.80 19.11
C GLU A 28 -1.76 -10.01 18.51
N ASP A 29 -2.38 -10.62 17.52
CA ASP A 29 -1.79 -11.73 16.79
C ASP A 29 -0.44 -11.25 16.21
N PRO A 30 0.71 -11.77 16.70
CA PRO A 30 2.02 -11.33 16.21
C PRO A 30 2.25 -11.73 14.74
N ALA A 31 1.37 -12.53 14.17
CA ALA A 31 1.40 -12.97 12.78
C ALA A 31 0.54 -12.09 11.85
N ALA A 32 -0.22 -11.11 12.35
CA ALA A 32 -0.84 -10.13 11.48
C ALA A 32 0.27 -9.37 10.74
N GLN A 33 0.44 -9.68 9.46
CA GLN A 33 1.36 -8.96 8.58
C GLN A 33 1.01 -7.48 8.67
N LYS A 34 1.95 -6.68 9.17
CA LYS A 34 1.71 -5.25 9.31
C LYS A 34 1.87 -4.62 7.94
N LEU A 35 0.74 -4.34 7.32
CA LEU A 35 0.67 -3.65 6.05
C LEU A 35 0.76 -2.14 6.28
N VAL A 36 1.49 -1.44 5.42
CA VAL A 36 1.66 0.01 5.49
C VAL A 36 1.16 0.62 4.19
N PRO A 37 0.16 1.50 4.26
CA PRO A 37 -0.31 2.24 3.09
C PRO A 37 0.87 2.94 2.40
N SER A 38 0.99 2.75 1.11
CA SER A 38 2.13 3.25 0.34
C SER A 38 1.69 3.75 -1.03
N LEU A 39 2.40 4.76 -1.51
CA LEU A 39 2.25 5.31 -2.85
C LEU A 39 3.51 5.02 -3.64
N ILE A 40 3.36 4.47 -4.82
CA ILE A 40 4.44 4.26 -5.78
C ILE A 40 4.33 5.31 -6.88
N VAL A 41 5.44 5.96 -7.21
CA VAL A 41 5.50 6.94 -8.30
C VAL A 41 6.53 6.48 -9.34
N MET A 42 6.05 6.08 -10.51
CA MET A 42 6.88 5.76 -11.68
C MET A 42 6.92 6.95 -12.62
N ASN A 43 8.10 7.26 -13.14
CA ASN A 43 8.27 8.33 -14.13
C ASN A 43 8.69 7.73 -15.49
N ALA A 44 8.20 8.35 -16.57
CA ALA A 44 8.53 7.98 -17.94
C ALA A 44 8.69 9.23 -18.81
N GLN A 45 9.37 9.07 -19.95
CA GLN A 45 9.52 10.16 -20.91
C GLN A 45 8.25 10.45 -21.68
N GLY A 46 7.33 9.50 -21.73
CA GLY A 46 6.01 9.65 -22.34
C GLY A 46 5.10 8.50 -22.01
N ALA A 47 3.79 8.72 -22.21
CA ALA A 47 2.77 7.70 -22.08
C ALA A 47 1.74 7.79 -23.19
N SER A 48 1.10 6.66 -23.48
CA SER A 48 -0.07 6.59 -24.36
C SER A 48 -1.07 5.59 -23.82
N LEU A 49 -2.36 5.89 -24.01
CA LEU A 49 -3.47 5.07 -23.58
C LEU A 49 -4.35 4.77 -24.80
N GLN A 50 -4.30 3.54 -25.29
CA GLN A 50 -5.04 3.13 -26.50
C GLN A 50 -5.54 1.69 -26.37
N GLY A 51 -6.79 1.44 -26.72
CA GLY A 51 -7.35 0.09 -26.81
C GLY A 51 -7.24 -0.72 -25.50
N GLY A 52 -7.37 -0.06 -24.32
CA GLY A 52 -7.22 -0.73 -23.03
C GLY A 52 -5.78 -1.10 -22.67
N THR A 53 -4.81 -0.48 -23.35
CA THR A 53 -3.38 -0.65 -23.07
C THR A 53 -2.76 0.70 -22.72
N LEU A 54 -2.13 0.78 -21.56
CA LEU A 54 -1.24 1.87 -21.17
C LEU A 54 0.18 1.48 -21.57
N THR A 55 0.83 2.34 -22.35
CA THR A 55 2.24 2.20 -22.72
C THR A 55 3.03 3.37 -22.16
N LEU A 56 4.05 3.08 -21.38
CA LEU A 56 5.04 4.03 -20.88
C LEU A 56 6.34 3.84 -21.64
N ASN A 57 6.90 4.90 -22.22
CA ASN A 57 8.17 4.88 -22.95
C ASN A 57 9.24 5.63 -22.15
N GLY A 58 10.47 5.11 -22.14
CA GLY A 58 11.57 5.69 -21.38
C GLY A 58 11.29 5.69 -19.88
N VAL A 59 10.83 4.56 -19.34
CA VAL A 59 10.56 4.40 -17.90
C VAL A 59 11.86 4.53 -17.11
N ALA A 60 11.85 5.33 -16.06
CA ALA A 60 12.98 5.45 -15.18
C ALA A 60 13.32 4.10 -14.52
N PRO A 61 14.62 3.72 -14.42
CA PRO A 61 15.02 2.46 -13.80
C PRO A 61 14.70 2.41 -12.30
N SER A 62 14.46 3.55 -11.68
CA SER A 62 14.07 3.67 -10.28
C SER A 62 12.71 4.29 -10.14
N THR A 63 11.96 3.77 -9.18
CA THR A 63 10.63 4.19 -8.78
C THR A 63 10.70 4.80 -7.38
N ILE A 64 9.93 5.85 -7.12
CA ILE A 64 9.84 6.47 -5.79
C ILE A 64 8.73 5.76 -5.02
N VAL A 65 9.01 5.44 -3.76
CA VAL A 65 8.04 4.85 -2.83
C VAL A 65 7.86 5.77 -1.64
N PHE A 66 6.62 6.07 -1.32
CA PHE A 66 6.23 6.77 -0.11
C PHE A 66 5.48 5.81 0.79
N ALA A 67 5.97 5.59 2.00
CA ALA A 67 5.26 4.87 3.04
C ALA A 67 4.56 5.88 3.95
N ASP A 68 3.25 5.70 4.17
CA ASP A 68 2.48 6.59 5.04
C ASP A 68 2.63 6.20 6.51
N ARG A 69 1.78 6.72 7.33
CA ARG A 69 1.74 6.44 8.77
C ARG A 69 1.49 4.95 9.03
N PRO A 70 2.13 4.39 10.05
CA PRO A 70 2.97 5.05 11.06
C PRO A 70 4.44 5.23 10.66
N VAL A 71 4.87 4.78 9.48
CA VAL A 71 6.29 4.75 9.05
C VAL A 71 6.79 6.13 8.64
N ARG A 72 6.10 6.80 7.72
CA ARG A 72 6.47 8.11 7.15
C ARG A 72 7.89 8.11 6.57
N ALA A 73 8.08 7.38 5.50
CA ALA A 73 9.36 7.29 4.79
C ALA A 73 9.18 7.52 3.31
N ALA A 74 10.24 7.97 2.64
CA ALA A 74 10.30 8.05 1.20
C ALA A 74 11.67 7.57 0.72
N GLY A 75 11.72 6.88 -0.41
CA GLY A 75 12.96 6.38 -0.99
C GLY A 75 12.76 5.83 -2.39
N HIS A 76 13.78 5.15 -2.87
CA HIS A 76 13.79 4.58 -4.21
C HIS A 76 13.80 3.06 -4.16
N MET A 77 13.10 2.45 -5.11
CA MET A 77 13.17 1.03 -5.42
C MET A 77 13.47 0.87 -6.92
N LEU A 78 14.12 -0.20 -7.32
CA LEU A 78 14.24 -0.52 -8.73
C LEU A 78 12.85 -0.79 -9.31
N THR A 79 12.56 -0.21 -10.47
CA THR A 79 11.26 -0.39 -11.15
C THR A 79 10.98 -1.87 -11.43
N ALA A 80 12.01 -2.64 -11.82
CA ALA A 80 11.89 -4.08 -12.03
C ALA A 80 11.43 -4.80 -10.73
N HIS A 81 12.00 -4.46 -9.58
CA HIS A 81 11.62 -5.07 -8.30
C HIS A 81 10.18 -4.74 -7.89
N VAL A 82 9.68 -3.54 -8.22
CA VAL A 82 8.27 -3.20 -7.99
C VAL A 82 7.35 -4.13 -8.79
N LEU A 83 7.73 -4.42 -10.02
CA LEU A 83 6.93 -5.27 -10.92
C LEU A 83 7.02 -6.74 -10.51
N GLU A 84 8.24 -7.25 -10.21
CA GLU A 84 8.49 -8.63 -9.78
C GLU A 84 7.89 -8.93 -8.39
N GLY A 85 8.03 -8.01 -7.43
CA GLY A 85 7.53 -8.19 -6.06
C GLY A 85 6.01 -8.28 -5.98
N ARG A 86 5.29 -7.76 -6.98
CA ARG A 86 3.84 -7.88 -7.11
C ARG A 86 3.41 -9.04 -8.04
N ASP A 87 4.35 -9.79 -8.57
CA ASP A 87 4.10 -10.95 -9.44
C ASP A 87 4.09 -12.27 -8.66
N THR A 88 4.31 -12.21 -7.34
CA THR A 88 4.18 -13.36 -6.45
C THR A 88 2.71 -13.79 -6.37
N ALA A 89 2.47 -15.07 -6.39
CA ALA A 89 1.18 -15.71 -6.68
C ALA A 89 -0.03 -15.27 -5.81
N ASP A 90 0.21 -14.59 -4.70
CA ASP A 90 -0.84 -14.22 -3.75
C ASP A 90 -1.24 -12.74 -3.75
N GLU A 91 -0.41 -11.80 -4.29
CA GLU A 91 -0.64 -10.35 -4.21
C GLU A 91 -0.31 -9.59 -5.52
N GLY A 92 -0.22 -10.30 -6.64
CA GLY A 92 0.19 -9.73 -7.93
C GLY A 92 -0.88 -8.84 -8.59
N PHE A 93 -0.44 -8.04 -9.58
CA PHE A 93 -1.32 -7.23 -10.45
C PHE A 93 -2.50 -8.01 -11.05
N ALA A 94 -2.42 -9.33 -11.12
CA ALA A 94 -3.49 -10.17 -11.65
C ALA A 94 -4.58 -10.46 -10.61
N LYS A 95 -4.24 -10.53 -9.32
CA LYS A 95 -5.17 -10.90 -8.25
C LYS A 95 -5.77 -9.67 -7.57
N ASP A 96 -4.94 -8.66 -7.31
CA ASP A 96 -5.36 -7.38 -6.72
C ASP A 96 -4.79 -6.22 -7.55
N PRO A 97 -5.42 -5.94 -8.69
CA PRO A 97 -4.94 -4.91 -9.60
C PRO A 97 -5.12 -3.51 -8.97
N PRO A 98 -4.03 -2.76 -8.75
CA PRO A 98 -4.11 -1.46 -8.12
C PRO A 98 -4.73 -0.41 -9.03
N ASN A 99 -5.33 0.59 -8.40
CA ASN A 99 -5.68 1.84 -9.07
C ASN A 99 -4.44 2.70 -9.27
N ALA A 100 -4.43 3.44 -10.36
CA ALA A 100 -3.39 4.41 -10.63
C ALA A 100 -3.92 5.64 -11.33
N THR A 101 -3.33 6.79 -11.03
CA THR A 101 -3.48 8.00 -11.82
C THR A 101 -2.28 8.13 -12.73
N VAL A 102 -2.52 8.24 -14.03
CA VAL A 102 -1.51 8.53 -15.05
C VAL A 102 -1.62 9.99 -15.41
N SER A 103 -0.59 10.78 -15.14
CA SER A 103 -0.54 12.20 -15.42
C SER A 103 0.53 12.47 -16.46
N VAL A 104 0.16 13.04 -17.60
CA VAL A 104 1.04 13.30 -18.72
C VAL A 104 1.05 14.80 -19.04
N PHE A 105 2.24 15.38 -19.07
CA PHE A 105 2.40 16.76 -19.47
C PHE A 105 2.18 16.91 -20.98
N SER A 106 1.39 17.92 -21.35
CA SER A 106 1.22 18.35 -22.73
C SER A 106 2.09 19.58 -22.98
N LYS A 107 3.02 19.46 -23.95
CA LYS A 107 3.92 20.56 -24.32
C LYS A 107 3.19 21.64 -25.12
N SER A 108 2.13 21.26 -25.83
CA SER A 108 1.41 22.13 -26.75
C SER A 108 0.61 23.21 -26.03
N ASP A 109 0.01 22.88 -24.88
CA ASP A 109 -0.85 23.77 -24.09
C ASP A 109 -0.34 24.00 -22.65
N ALA A 110 0.80 23.40 -22.28
CA ALA A 110 1.44 23.49 -20.97
C ALA A 110 0.51 23.05 -19.82
N THR A 111 -0.32 22.06 -20.06
CA THR A 111 -1.23 21.47 -19.07
C THR A 111 -0.89 20.00 -18.77
N PHE A 112 -1.65 19.38 -17.87
CA PHE A 112 -1.59 17.94 -17.62
C PHE A 112 -2.88 17.29 -18.09
N HIS A 113 -2.74 16.13 -18.72
CA HIS A 113 -3.85 15.24 -19.04
C HIS A 113 -3.75 14.04 -18.08
N ASP A 114 -4.86 13.73 -17.43
CA ASP A 114 -4.92 12.73 -16.41
C ASP A 114 -5.89 11.62 -16.78
N ALA A 115 -5.51 10.39 -16.51
CA ALA A 115 -6.39 9.23 -16.61
C ALA A 115 -6.28 8.38 -15.34
N VAL A 116 -7.41 7.97 -14.79
CA VAL A 116 -7.49 7.02 -13.69
C VAL A 116 -7.76 5.65 -14.26
N VAL A 117 -6.90 4.69 -13.91
CA VAL A 117 -6.92 3.34 -14.48
C VAL A 117 -6.74 2.28 -13.41
N VAL A 118 -7.23 1.07 -13.67
CA VAL A 118 -6.86 -0.15 -12.94
C VAL A 118 -5.73 -0.80 -13.72
N LEU A 119 -4.57 -1.02 -13.09
CA LEU A 119 -3.40 -1.61 -13.74
C LEU A 119 -3.44 -3.14 -13.66
N LYS A 120 -3.25 -3.80 -14.80
CA LYS A 120 -3.23 -5.26 -14.91
C LYS A 120 -2.03 -5.68 -15.76
N THR A 121 -1.49 -6.86 -15.50
CA THR A 121 -0.51 -7.55 -16.35
C THR A 121 0.62 -6.65 -16.86
N PRO A 122 1.55 -6.24 -15.99
CA PRO A 122 2.70 -5.45 -16.38
C PRO A 122 3.63 -6.26 -17.32
N LYS A 123 4.24 -5.58 -18.29
CA LYS A 123 5.27 -6.15 -19.13
C LYS A 123 6.34 -5.12 -19.39
N LEU A 124 7.54 -5.33 -18.83
CA LEU A 124 8.70 -4.47 -19.03
C LEU A 124 9.63 -5.09 -20.06
N ILE A 125 9.95 -4.34 -21.11
CA ILE A 125 10.95 -4.71 -22.13
C ILE A 125 11.88 -3.53 -22.32
N ALA A 126 13.11 -3.67 -21.91
CA ALA A 126 14.07 -2.57 -21.82
C ALA A 126 13.51 -1.43 -20.97
N ASP A 127 13.25 -0.26 -21.54
CA ASP A 127 12.67 0.92 -20.90
C ASP A 127 11.21 1.17 -21.29
N ARG A 128 10.57 0.21 -21.95
CA ARG A 128 9.13 0.26 -22.29
C ARG A 128 8.34 -0.63 -21.35
N LEU A 129 7.42 -0.03 -20.62
CA LEU A 129 6.50 -0.72 -19.72
C LEU A 129 5.08 -0.62 -20.26
N THR A 130 4.42 -1.76 -20.41
CA THR A 130 3.01 -1.83 -20.83
C THR A 130 2.17 -2.47 -19.72
N PHE A 131 0.93 -1.97 -19.59
CA PHE A 131 -0.11 -2.55 -18.75
C PHE A 131 -1.36 -2.78 -19.59
N ALA A 132 -2.02 -3.91 -19.40
CA ALA A 132 -3.43 -3.97 -19.71
C ALA A 132 -4.19 -3.16 -18.66
N VAL A 133 -5.11 -2.28 -19.07
CA VAL A 133 -5.80 -1.40 -18.14
C VAL A 133 -7.31 -1.38 -18.35
N GLN A 134 -8.02 -1.09 -17.28
CA GLN A 134 -9.40 -0.64 -17.32
C GLN A 134 -9.40 0.86 -16.99
N VAL A 135 -9.86 1.68 -17.92
CA VAL A 135 -10.01 3.13 -17.71
C VAL A 135 -11.23 3.37 -16.85
N LEU A 136 -11.06 4.09 -15.76
CA LEU A 136 -12.13 4.51 -14.87
C LEU A 136 -12.59 5.94 -15.18
N GLU A 137 -11.61 6.84 -15.46
CA GLU A 137 -11.88 8.26 -15.69
C GLU A 137 -10.77 8.86 -16.54
N GLY A 138 -11.09 9.91 -17.30
CA GLY A 138 -10.16 10.72 -18.07
C GLY A 138 -9.59 10.02 -19.31
N ASP A 139 -8.68 10.69 -19.98
CA ASP A 139 -7.91 10.20 -21.13
C ASP A 139 -6.57 10.92 -21.26
N LEU A 140 -5.72 10.45 -22.16
CA LEU A 140 -4.41 11.04 -22.43
C LEU A 140 -4.34 11.63 -23.85
N ALA A 141 -5.47 11.98 -24.44
CA ALA A 141 -5.52 12.51 -25.81
C ALA A 141 -4.81 13.86 -25.88
N GLY A 142 -3.89 14.01 -26.83
CA GLY A 142 -3.11 15.24 -27.01
C GLY A 142 -1.90 15.40 -26.11
N ALA A 143 -1.71 14.57 -25.09
CA ALA A 143 -0.53 14.60 -24.25
C ALA A 143 0.69 14.03 -24.97
N ASP A 144 1.82 14.77 -24.97
CA ASP A 144 3.02 14.46 -25.73
C ASP A 144 4.34 14.59 -24.96
N GLY A 145 4.24 14.82 -23.65
CA GLY A 145 5.35 15.06 -22.75
C GLY A 145 5.63 13.94 -21.75
N PRO A 146 6.46 14.24 -20.74
CA PRO A 146 6.78 13.30 -19.68
C PRO A 146 5.55 12.91 -18.86
N ALA A 147 5.59 11.70 -18.32
CA ALA A 147 4.51 11.08 -17.59
C ALA A 147 4.94 10.69 -16.19
N SER A 148 4.01 10.79 -15.25
CA SER A 148 4.10 10.19 -13.92
C SER A 148 2.90 9.27 -13.69
N VAL A 149 3.15 8.10 -13.12
CA VAL A 149 2.12 7.13 -12.75
C VAL A 149 2.13 7.00 -11.24
N PHE A 150 1.04 7.40 -10.62
CA PHE A 150 0.82 7.33 -9.17
C PHE A 150 0.01 6.07 -8.89
N ILE A 151 0.65 5.05 -8.32
CA ILE A 151 0.02 3.77 -8.03
C ILE A 151 -0.32 3.73 -6.55
N ASP A 152 -1.61 3.68 -6.26
CA ASP A 152 -2.10 3.53 -4.89
C ASP A 152 -2.04 2.06 -4.50
N THR A 153 -1.12 1.74 -3.60
CA THR A 153 -0.97 0.38 -3.10
C THR A 153 -1.17 0.38 -1.60
N ALA A 154 -2.23 -0.27 -1.15
CA ALA A 154 -2.51 -0.34 0.27
C ALA A 154 -1.42 -1.10 1.07
N ASP A 155 -0.60 -1.97 0.42
CA ASP A 155 -0.07 -3.13 1.13
C ASP A 155 1.39 -3.44 0.80
N PHE A 156 2.31 -2.63 1.34
CA PHE A 156 3.68 -3.11 1.50
C PHE A 156 3.86 -3.75 2.87
N GLU A 157 4.38 -4.97 2.89
CA GLU A 157 4.85 -5.57 4.13
C GLU A 157 5.94 -4.72 4.78
N VAL A 158 5.89 -4.59 6.10
CA VAL A 158 6.92 -3.88 6.88
C VAL A 158 8.32 -4.37 6.54
N SER A 159 8.49 -5.66 6.32
CA SER A 159 9.76 -6.29 5.95
C SER A 159 10.32 -5.75 4.64
N ALA A 160 9.48 -5.60 3.62
CA ALA A 160 9.86 -5.03 2.33
C ALA A 160 10.23 -3.55 2.49
N LEU A 161 9.44 -2.78 3.21
CA LEU A 161 9.74 -1.37 3.48
C LEU A 161 11.03 -1.19 4.29
N GLN A 162 11.34 -2.08 5.23
CA GLN A 162 12.60 -2.03 5.98
C GLN A 162 13.83 -2.20 5.09
N SER A 163 13.73 -2.98 4.03
CA SER A 163 14.81 -3.13 3.04
C SER A 163 14.98 -1.88 2.17
N ILE A 164 13.88 -1.18 1.89
CA ILE A 164 13.88 0.07 1.11
C ILE A 164 14.37 1.25 1.96
N PHE A 165 13.99 1.28 3.24
CA PHE A 165 14.24 2.39 4.17
C PHE A 165 15.05 1.94 5.39
N PRO A 166 16.29 1.46 5.23
CA PRO A 166 17.08 0.89 6.34
C PRO A 166 17.42 1.93 7.43
N SER A 167 17.47 3.21 7.06
CA SER A 167 17.80 4.31 8.00
C SER A 167 16.57 4.92 8.68
N THR A 168 15.37 4.44 8.41
CA THR A 168 14.15 4.97 9.00
C THR A 168 14.04 4.59 10.48
N ASN A 169 13.62 5.55 11.32
CA ASN A 169 13.32 5.27 12.71
C ASN A 169 11.96 4.55 12.84
N TRP A 170 11.98 3.24 12.68
CA TRP A 170 10.80 2.39 12.73
C TRP A 170 10.12 2.43 14.09
N PRO A 171 8.78 2.49 14.16
CA PRO A 171 8.04 2.36 15.40
C PRO A 171 8.42 1.07 16.13
N PRO A 172 8.50 1.05 17.48
CA PRO A 172 8.92 -0.14 18.24
C PRO A 172 8.13 -1.40 17.88
N SER A 173 6.83 -1.25 17.60
CA SER A 173 5.94 -2.34 17.18
C SER A 173 6.25 -2.92 15.80
N MET A 174 7.13 -2.30 15.01
CA MET A 174 7.53 -2.68 13.65
C MET A 174 9.03 -2.94 13.51
N ARG A 175 9.79 -2.90 14.60
CA ARG A 175 11.22 -3.29 14.61
C ARG A 175 11.34 -4.81 14.66
N ARG A 176 12.32 -5.35 13.93
CA ARG A 176 12.70 -6.76 14.01
C ARG A 176 13.47 -7.03 15.29
#